data_4fb4aae43e8e2fd7cc03b65d471d0e65
#
_entry.id   4fb4aae43e8e2fd7cc03b65d471d0e65
#
_cell.length_a   1.000
_cell.length_b   1.000
_cell.length_c   1.000
_cell.angle_alpha   90.00
_cell.angle_beta   90.00
_cell.angle_gamma   90.00
#
_symmetry.space_group_name_H-M   'P 1'
#
loop_
_entity.id
_entity.type
_entity.pdbx_description
1 polymer ?
#
loop_
_entity_poly.entity_id
_entity_poly.type
_entity_poly.pdbx_seq_one_letter_code
_entity_poly.pdbx_strand_id
1 'polypeptide(L)'
;MDGGDRDVFERSLRHAVETHSGGPLDAALLELGWTDALPAHTHEAVSILFELEGSLHASSSALDHVLACSLGLDVPPTAGYVLPPLGRRSPPGAVDGAHLAVRGLGTAGLLARETTVVVARAVNTEVAFLVPAADLVLRPVRGMDPELGLVEVSGTVAKDALRPEVVAPSWPAAVALAQLALGHQLVGAARTMLELARRHALERVQFGQPISGFQAVRHRLAETLVAIESAEAVLGAAWEDGSPTTAAVAKALAGRGARTAARHCQQVLAGIGFTTEHEFHHYARRALVLDELFGSSRSLTRELGTELLATRRLPDFAPL
;
A
#
# COMPACT_ATOMS: atom_id res chain seq x y z
N MET A 1 9.43 -2.54 -20.54
CA MET A 1 8.24 -2.78 -21.39
C MET A 1 8.24 -1.72 -22.48
N ASP A 2 7.96 -2.06 -23.74
CA ASP A 2 7.81 -1.01 -24.77
C ASP A 2 6.46 -0.27 -24.60
N GLY A 3 6.27 0.87 -25.30
CA GLY A 3 5.07 1.69 -25.10
C GLY A 3 3.77 0.97 -25.50
N GLY A 4 3.80 0.16 -26.56
CA GLY A 4 2.62 -0.58 -27.04
C GLY A 4 2.25 -1.72 -26.09
N ASP A 5 3.24 -2.46 -25.61
CA ASP A 5 3.05 -3.54 -24.64
C ASP A 5 2.51 -3.00 -23.32
N ARG A 6 3.01 -1.85 -22.87
CA ARG A 6 2.53 -1.19 -21.66
C ARG A 6 1.06 -0.82 -21.76
N ASP A 7 0.62 -0.23 -22.87
CA ASP A 7 -0.78 0.16 -23.07
C ASP A 7 -1.73 -1.05 -23.11
N VAL A 8 -1.29 -2.17 -23.68
CA VAL A 8 -2.06 -3.42 -23.66
C VAL A 8 -2.15 -3.98 -22.26
N PHE A 9 -1.04 -4.02 -21.54
CA PHE A 9 -0.95 -4.52 -20.17
C PHE A 9 -1.82 -3.69 -19.21
N GLU A 10 -1.74 -2.36 -19.30
CA GLU A 10 -2.58 -1.47 -18.49
C GLU A 10 -4.07 -1.68 -18.75
N ARG A 11 -4.49 -1.78 -20.04
CA ARG A 11 -5.90 -2.04 -20.37
C ARG A 11 -6.39 -3.39 -19.82
N SER A 12 -5.56 -4.43 -19.89
CA SER A 12 -5.90 -5.75 -19.37
C SER A 12 -6.03 -5.75 -17.86
N LEU A 13 -5.11 -5.09 -17.15
CA LEU A 13 -5.17 -4.92 -15.71
C LEU A 13 -6.38 -4.09 -15.30
N ARG A 14 -6.66 -2.99 -15.98
CA ARG A 14 -7.85 -2.15 -15.74
C ARG A 14 -9.13 -2.97 -15.85
N HIS A 15 -9.28 -3.76 -16.92
CA HIS A 15 -10.44 -4.62 -17.09
C HIS A 15 -10.58 -5.65 -15.95
N ALA A 16 -9.48 -6.25 -15.53
CA ALA A 16 -9.50 -7.21 -14.43
C ALA A 16 -9.92 -6.54 -13.10
N VAL A 17 -9.37 -5.36 -12.79
CA VAL A 17 -9.67 -4.62 -11.56
C VAL A 17 -11.10 -4.04 -11.57
N GLU A 18 -11.63 -3.62 -12.72
CA GLU A 18 -13.02 -3.16 -12.86
C GLU A 18 -14.03 -4.30 -12.67
N THR A 19 -13.65 -5.52 -13.05
CA THR A 19 -14.56 -6.68 -13.05
C THR A 19 -14.51 -7.48 -11.75
N HIS A 20 -13.36 -7.46 -11.08
CA HIS A 20 -13.07 -8.34 -9.93
C HIS A 20 -12.49 -7.58 -8.74
N SER A 21 -12.66 -8.15 -7.55
CA SER A 21 -11.97 -7.73 -6.32
C SER A 21 -11.74 -8.94 -5.42
N GLY A 22 -10.74 -8.88 -4.53
CA GLY A 22 -10.39 -9.99 -3.65
C GLY A 22 -9.86 -11.22 -4.38
N GLY A 23 -10.24 -12.40 -3.95
CA GLY A 23 -9.79 -13.68 -4.53
C GLY A 23 -10.04 -13.84 -6.04
N PRO A 24 -11.19 -13.41 -6.60
CA PRO A 24 -11.39 -13.38 -8.06
C PRO A 24 -10.38 -12.49 -8.79
N LEU A 25 -9.98 -11.36 -8.20
CA LEU A 25 -8.95 -10.51 -8.78
C LEU A 25 -7.58 -11.19 -8.73
N ASP A 26 -7.25 -11.85 -7.62
CA ASP A 26 -6.00 -12.64 -7.50
C ASP A 26 -5.89 -13.70 -8.62
N ALA A 27 -7.00 -14.40 -8.92
CA ALA A 27 -7.04 -15.38 -10.00
C ALA A 27 -6.85 -14.72 -11.38
N ALA A 28 -7.51 -13.61 -11.64
CA ALA A 28 -7.38 -12.87 -12.89
C ALA A 28 -5.96 -12.32 -13.10
N LEU A 29 -5.31 -11.81 -12.05
CA LEU A 29 -3.92 -11.35 -12.09
C LEU A 29 -2.94 -12.47 -12.42
N LEU A 30 -3.18 -13.67 -11.90
CA LEU A 30 -2.39 -14.85 -12.21
C LEU A 30 -2.56 -15.26 -13.69
N GLU A 31 -3.80 -15.30 -14.18
CA GLU A 31 -4.11 -15.62 -15.58
C GLU A 31 -3.52 -14.60 -16.57
N LEU A 32 -3.48 -13.32 -16.20
CA LEU A 32 -2.86 -12.27 -16.99
C LEU A 32 -1.31 -12.31 -16.97
N GLY A 33 -0.71 -13.17 -16.15
CA GLY A 33 0.74 -13.23 -15.99
C GLY A 33 1.35 -12.03 -15.26
N TRP A 34 0.56 -11.32 -14.43
CA TRP A 34 1.07 -10.19 -13.66
C TRP A 34 2.21 -10.61 -12.72
N THR A 35 2.11 -11.79 -12.12
CA THR A 35 3.15 -12.34 -11.24
C THR A 35 4.47 -12.61 -11.97
N ASP A 36 4.41 -12.94 -13.27
CA ASP A 36 5.60 -13.14 -14.11
C ASP A 36 6.16 -11.79 -14.59
N ALA A 37 5.28 -10.82 -14.85
CA ALA A 37 5.68 -9.45 -15.22
C ALA A 37 6.35 -8.72 -14.06
N LEU A 38 5.99 -9.01 -12.81
CA LEU A 38 6.48 -8.32 -11.63
C LEU A 38 8.01 -8.32 -11.50
N PRO A 39 8.76 -9.44 -11.59
CA PRO A 39 10.22 -9.41 -11.52
C PRO A 39 10.88 -8.81 -12.77
N ALA A 40 10.25 -8.90 -13.95
CA ALA A 40 10.80 -8.41 -15.19
C ALA A 40 10.59 -6.90 -15.40
N HIS A 41 9.47 -6.36 -14.91
CA HIS A 41 9.01 -5.00 -15.10
C HIS A 41 8.41 -4.44 -13.82
N THR A 42 9.16 -4.50 -12.71
CA THR A 42 8.68 -4.22 -11.35
C THR A 42 7.99 -2.86 -11.24
N HIS A 43 8.58 -1.82 -11.79
CA HIS A 43 8.02 -0.46 -11.73
C HIS A 43 6.65 -0.40 -12.39
N GLU A 44 6.53 -0.82 -13.64
CA GLU A 44 5.28 -0.75 -14.38
C GLU A 44 4.22 -1.68 -13.77
N ALA A 45 4.59 -2.91 -13.42
CA ALA A 45 3.67 -3.88 -12.84
C ALA A 45 3.09 -3.39 -11.50
N VAL A 46 3.91 -2.79 -10.65
CA VAL A 46 3.49 -2.25 -9.35
C VAL A 46 2.70 -0.96 -9.53
N SER A 47 3.23 0.02 -10.26
CA SER A 47 2.60 1.34 -10.38
C SER A 47 1.20 1.25 -10.99
N ILE A 48 1.06 0.50 -12.10
CA ILE A 48 -0.23 0.38 -12.79
C ILE A 48 -1.27 -0.34 -11.93
N LEU A 49 -0.94 -1.52 -11.37
CA LEU A 49 -1.90 -2.29 -10.61
C LEU A 49 -2.36 -1.55 -9.35
N PHE A 50 -1.42 -1.06 -8.55
CA PHE A 50 -1.78 -0.43 -7.26
C PHE A 50 -2.49 0.92 -7.45
N GLU A 51 -2.17 1.69 -8.49
CA GLU A 51 -2.94 2.89 -8.83
C GLU A 51 -4.37 2.55 -9.25
N LEU A 52 -4.57 1.49 -10.04
CA LEU A 52 -5.90 0.98 -10.41
C LEU A 52 -6.68 0.50 -9.18
N GLU A 53 -6.09 -0.29 -8.29
CA GLU A 53 -6.75 -0.71 -7.05
C GLU A 53 -7.17 0.48 -6.18
N GLY A 54 -6.32 1.51 -6.10
CA GLY A 54 -6.64 2.75 -5.40
C GLY A 54 -7.79 3.49 -6.04
N SER A 55 -7.75 3.67 -7.36
CA SER A 55 -8.74 4.46 -8.11
C SER A 55 -10.10 3.78 -8.25
N LEU A 56 -10.15 2.45 -8.25
CA LEU A 56 -11.35 1.64 -8.43
C LEU A 56 -11.84 0.99 -7.12
N HIS A 57 -11.22 1.30 -6.00
CA HIS A 57 -11.53 0.75 -4.69
C HIS A 57 -11.48 -0.79 -4.66
N ALA A 58 -10.62 -1.39 -5.47
CA ALA A 58 -10.41 -2.83 -5.48
C ALA A 58 -9.39 -3.28 -4.43
N SER A 59 -9.32 -4.57 -4.18
CA SER A 59 -8.32 -5.19 -3.31
C SER A 59 -7.89 -6.53 -3.86
N SER A 60 -6.62 -6.89 -3.67
CA SER A 60 -6.04 -8.17 -4.02
C SER A 60 -4.99 -8.59 -2.99
N SER A 61 -4.40 -9.76 -3.19
CA SER A 61 -3.21 -10.21 -2.47
C SER A 61 -1.90 -9.83 -3.16
N ALA A 62 -1.92 -8.86 -4.09
CA ALA A 62 -0.74 -8.46 -4.86
C ALA A 62 0.43 -8.00 -3.97
N LEU A 63 0.14 -7.46 -2.78
CA LEU A 63 1.18 -7.06 -1.82
C LEU A 63 2.02 -8.26 -1.34
N ASP A 64 1.45 -9.46 -1.25
CA ASP A 64 2.18 -10.69 -0.92
C ASP A 64 3.21 -11.02 -2.03
N HIS A 65 2.81 -10.86 -3.29
CA HIS A 65 3.70 -11.08 -4.44
C HIS A 65 4.80 -10.01 -4.54
N VAL A 66 4.51 -8.76 -4.15
CA VAL A 66 5.50 -7.68 -4.04
C VAL A 66 6.57 -8.05 -3.01
N LEU A 67 6.17 -8.57 -1.84
CA LEU A 67 7.10 -9.05 -0.82
C LEU A 67 7.88 -10.27 -1.30
N ALA A 68 7.21 -11.25 -1.92
CA ALA A 68 7.84 -12.44 -2.48
C ALA A 68 8.95 -12.08 -3.49
N CYS A 69 8.63 -11.18 -4.43
CA CYS A 69 9.58 -10.69 -5.44
C CYS A 69 10.80 -10.02 -4.82
N SER A 70 10.60 -9.15 -3.83
CA SER A 70 11.69 -8.41 -3.20
C SER A 70 12.55 -9.27 -2.27
N LEU A 71 11.93 -10.24 -1.55
CA LEU A 71 12.65 -11.11 -0.63
C LEU A 71 13.40 -12.23 -1.35
N GLY A 72 12.97 -12.64 -2.55
CA GLY A 72 13.65 -13.66 -3.36
C GLY A 72 13.81 -15.00 -2.66
N LEU A 73 12.86 -15.38 -1.80
CA LEU A 73 12.91 -16.61 -1.03
C LEU A 73 12.49 -17.82 -1.88
N ASP A 74 13.20 -18.94 -1.70
CA ASP A 74 12.81 -20.23 -2.29
C ASP A 74 11.71 -20.87 -1.43
N VAL A 75 10.48 -20.36 -1.59
CA VAL A 75 9.29 -20.82 -0.87
C VAL A 75 8.18 -21.17 -1.87
N PRO A 76 7.20 -22.02 -1.48
CA PRO A 76 6.09 -22.31 -2.36
C PRO A 76 5.38 -21.01 -2.84
N PRO A 77 5.05 -20.89 -4.13
CA PRO A 77 4.36 -19.70 -4.67
C PRO A 77 2.96 -19.51 -4.07
N THR A 78 2.44 -20.54 -3.39
CA THR A 78 1.19 -20.50 -2.66
C THR A 78 1.33 -20.03 -1.21
N ALA A 79 2.54 -19.74 -0.73
CA ALA A 79 2.73 -19.21 0.62
C ALA A 79 2.19 -17.77 0.71
N GLY A 80 1.51 -17.46 1.82
CA GLY A 80 1.14 -16.09 2.15
C GLY A 80 2.26 -15.38 2.92
N TYR A 81 2.13 -14.09 3.13
CA TYR A 81 3.13 -13.29 3.84
C TYR A 81 2.51 -12.56 5.03
N VAL A 82 3.22 -12.56 6.15
CA VAL A 82 2.83 -11.73 7.29
C VAL A 82 3.41 -10.34 7.14
N LEU A 83 2.54 -9.35 7.09
CA LEU A 83 2.85 -7.92 7.00
C LEU A 83 3.12 -7.37 8.41
N PRO A 84 3.83 -6.24 8.56
CA PRO A 84 3.96 -5.55 9.83
C PRO A 84 2.60 -5.14 10.42
N PRO A 85 2.50 -4.96 11.75
CA PRO A 85 1.34 -4.33 12.36
C PRO A 85 1.14 -2.89 11.85
N LEU A 86 -0.09 -2.37 11.93
CA LEU A 86 -0.40 -0.97 11.55
C LEU A 86 0.56 0.03 12.20
N GLY A 87 0.99 1.01 11.44
CA GLY A 87 1.91 2.05 11.86
C GLY A 87 3.37 1.60 12.04
N ARG A 88 3.69 0.33 11.76
CA ARG A 88 5.02 -0.25 11.90
C ARG A 88 5.58 -0.67 10.54
N ARG A 89 6.93 -0.73 10.45
CA ARG A 89 7.67 -1.25 9.30
C ARG A 89 8.73 -2.29 9.69
N SER A 90 8.86 -2.58 10.98
CA SER A 90 9.72 -3.64 11.48
C SER A 90 9.16 -5.01 11.12
N PRO A 91 10.00 -6.06 11.03
CA PRO A 91 9.54 -7.42 10.81
C PRO A 91 8.42 -7.82 11.77
N PRO A 92 7.40 -8.57 11.30
CA PRO A 92 6.26 -9.01 12.11
C PRO A 92 6.59 -10.10 13.11
N GLY A 93 7.76 -10.76 12.94
CA GLY A 93 8.25 -11.80 13.83
C GLY A 93 9.38 -11.32 14.73
N ALA A 94 9.52 -11.96 15.89
CA ALA A 94 10.67 -11.82 16.78
C ALA A 94 11.07 -13.19 17.32
N VAL A 95 12.38 -13.50 17.25
CA VAL A 95 12.93 -14.73 17.84
C VAL A 95 13.30 -14.44 19.30
N ASP A 96 12.67 -15.16 20.22
CA ASP A 96 12.94 -15.12 21.65
C ASP A 96 13.28 -16.56 22.14
N GLY A 97 14.56 -16.82 22.32
CA GLY A 97 15.05 -18.14 22.70
C GLY A 97 14.62 -19.23 21.70
N ALA A 98 13.85 -20.19 22.19
CA ALA A 98 13.33 -21.32 21.42
C ALA A 98 12.02 -21.01 20.67
N HIS A 99 11.50 -19.79 20.74
CA HIS A 99 10.20 -19.44 20.17
C HIS A 99 10.31 -18.35 19.11
N LEU A 100 9.39 -18.40 18.14
CA LEU A 100 9.06 -17.35 17.19
C LEU A 100 7.74 -16.73 17.62
N ALA A 101 7.80 -15.51 18.13
CA ALA A 101 6.61 -14.69 18.38
C ALA A 101 6.21 -13.97 17.09
N VAL A 102 4.94 -14.08 16.69
CA VAL A 102 4.40 -13.48 15.47
C VAL A 102 3.29 -12.52 15.85
N ARG A 103 3.37 -11.31 15.31
CA ARG A 103 2.31 -10.32 15.40
C ARG A 103 2.32 -9.42 14.16
N GLY A 104 1.27 -9.47 13.39
CA GLY A 104 1.19 -8.73 12.14
C GLY A 104 -0.18 -8.74 11.50
N LEU A 105 -0.17 -8.49 10.21
CA LEU A 105 -1.35 -8.53 9.36
C LEU A 105 -1.08 -9.48 8.18
N GLY A 106 -2.13 -9.82 7.45
CA GLY A 106 -2.06 -10.48 6.16
C GLY A 106 -3.10 -9.90 5.22
N THR A 107 -2.97 -10.20 3.94
CA THR A 107 -4.00 -9.97 2.94
C THR A 107 -5.15 -10.96 3.11
N ALA A 108 -6.29 -10.72 2.44
CA ALA A 108 -7.44 -11.63 2.47
C ALA A 108 -7.06 -13.05 2.02
N GLY A 109 -6.15 -13.16 1.06
CA GLY A 109 -5.68 -14.44 0.53
C GLY A 109 -5.04 -15.34 1.57
N LEU A 110 -4.50 -14.78 2.65
CA LEU A 110 -3.84 -15.55 3.72
C LEU A 110 -4.78 -16.59 4.37
N LEU A 111 -6.08 -16.31 4.44
CA LEU A 111 -7.06 -17.23 5.02
C LEU A 111 -7.20 -18.55 4.24
N ALA A 112 -6.79 -18.58 2.97
CA ALA A 112 -6.83 -19.75 2.12
C ALA A 112 -5.46 -20.43 1.95
N ARG A 113 -4.42 -19.93 2.63
CA ARG A 113 -3.05 -20.48 2.53
C ARG A 113 -2.78 -21.53 3.60
N GLU A 114 -2.07 -22.58 3.24
CA GLU A 114 -1.62 -23.61 4.18
C GLU A 114 -0.36 -23.19 4.93
N THR A 115 0.47 -22.36 4.29
CA THR A 115 1.74 -21.88 4.83
C THR A 115 1.88 -20.39 4.68
N THR A 116 2.63 -19.78 5.60
CA THR A 116 2.89 -18.35 5.61
C THR A 116 4.35 -18.06 5.90
N VAL A 117 4.89 -17.08 5.21
CA VAL A 117 6.23 -16.55 5.45
C VAL A 117 6.19 -15.51 6.53
N VAL A 118 6.99 -15.71 7.57
CA VAL A 118 7.17 -14.77 8.67
C VAL A 118 8.61 -14.31 8.69
N VAL A 119 8.86 -13.05 8.32
CA VAL A 119 10.16 -12.44 8.54
C VAL A 119 10.26 -12.04 10.01
N ALA A 120 11.33 -12.44 10.66
CA ALA A 120 11.55 -12.21 12.07
C ALA A 120 12.90 -11.56 12.35
N ARG A 121 12.94 -10.70 13.36
CA ARG A 121 14.19 -10.19 13.90
C ARG A 121 14.81 -11.25 14.80
N ALA A 122 16.01 -11.69 14.45
CA ALA A 122 16.95 -12.42 15.31
C ALA A 122 18.00 -11.43 15.83
N VAL A 123 18.88 -11.85 16.76
CA VAL A 123 19.80 -10.94 17.52
C VAL A 123 20.45 -9.84 16.66
N ASN A 124 21.05 -10.18 15.52
CA ASN A 124 21.73 -9.22 14.63
C ASN A 124 21.36 -9.39 13.15
N THR A 125 20.32 -10.12 12.84
CA THR A 125 19.91 -10.43 11.47
C THR A 125 18.40 -10.59 11.37
N GLU A 126 17.91 -10.57 10.15
CA GLU A 126 16.54 -10.90 9.83
C GLU A 126 16.50 -12.28 9.20
N VAL A 127 15.56 -13.10 9.64
CA VAL A 127 15.40 -14.49 9.20
C VAL A 127 13.95 -14.71 8.82
N ALA A 128 13.70 -15.34 7.69
CA ALA A 128 12.36 -15.77 7.31
C ALA A 128 12.11 -17.22 7.76
N PHE A 129 10.90 -17.46 8.22
CA PHE A 129 10.41 -18.78 8.58
C PHE A 129 9.18 -19.11 7.74
N LEU A 130 9.12 -20.34 7.24
CA LEU A 130 7.89 -20.89 6.68
C LEU A 130 7.10 -21.54 7.82
N VAL A 131 5.96 -20.96 8.16
CA VAL A 131 5.12 -21.33 9.29
C VAL A 131 3.80 -21.92 8.78
N PRO A 132 3.35 -23.10 9.25
CA PRO A 132 2.00 -23.57 8.95
C PRO A 132 0.96 -22.56 9.41
N ALA A 133 0.01 -22.19 8.56
CA ALA A 133 -1.03 -21.23 8.92
C ALA A 133 -1.89 -21.71 10.11
N ALA A 134 -2.01 -23.02 10.27
CA ALA A 134 -2.72 -23.64 11.40
C ALA A 134 -2.06 -23.39 12.77
N ASP A 135 -0.78 -23.05 12.81
CA ASP A 135 -0.05 -22.73 14.04
C ASP A 135 -0.21 -21.28 14.46
N LEU A 136 -0.91 -20.47 13.65
CA LEU A 136 -1.18 -19.07 13.88
C LEU A 136 -2.68 -18.82 14.08
N VAL A 137 -2.98 -17.78 14.83
CA VAL A 137 -4.34 -17.27 14.98
C VAL A 137 -4.58 -16.23 13.91
N LEU A 138 -5.49 -16.54 12.98
CA LEU A 138 -5.89 -15.67 11.89
C LEU A 138 -7.30 -15.13 12.16
N ARG A 139 -7.47 -13.80 12.19
CA ARG A 139 -8.75 -13.15 12.44
C ARG A 139 -9.01 -12.06 11.40
N PRO A 140 -10.12 -12.09 10.65
CA PRO A 140 -10.50 -10.99 9.77
C PRO A 140 -10.61 -9.68 10.54
N VAL A 141 -9.97 -8.62 10.04
CA VAL A 141 -10.03 -7.28 10.61
C VAL A 141 -11.36 -6.64 10.24
N ARG A 142 -12.17 -6.35 11.25
CA ARG A 142 -13.44 -5.62 11.10
C ARG A 142 -13.22 -4.20 11.62
N GLY A 143 -12.70 -3.34 10.78
CA GLY A 143 -12.36 -1.97 11.16
C GLY A 143 -12.98 -0.93 10.25
N MET A 144 -12.18 0.07 9.94
CA MET A 144 -12.61 1.22 9.15
C MET A 144 -12.91 0.86 7.69
N ASP A 145 -12.15 -0.09 7.12
CA ASP A 145 -12.32 -0.59 5.75
C ASP A 145 -12.26 -2.13 5.75
N PRO A 146 -13.38 -2.81 6.01
CA PRO A 146 -13.42 -4.28 6.00
C PRO A 146 -13.26 -4.86 4.58
N GLU A 147 -13.53 -4.09 3.53
CA GLU A 147 -13.44 -4.52 2.13
C GLU A 147 -11.98 -4.65 1.66
N LEU A 148 -11.03 -4.03 2.36
CA LEU A 148 -9.60 -4.26 2.13
C LEU A 148 -9.18 -5.69 2.47
N GLY A 149 -9.98 -6.38 3.30
CA GLY A 149 -9.80 -7.79 3.59
C GLY A 149 -8.58 -8.13 4.45
N LEU A 150 -8.10 -7.19 5.28
CA LEU A 150 -6.97 -7.46 6.15
C LEU A 150 -7.30 -8.54 7.18
N VAL A 151 -6.28 -9.34 7.52
CA VAL A 151 -6.33 -10.40 8.52
C VAL A 151 -5.32 -10.09 9.62
N GLU A 152 -5.75 -10.06 10.88
CA GLU A 152 -4.84 -10.02 12.03
C GLU A 152 -4.19 -11.38 12.19
N VAL A 153 -2.86 -11.38 12.33
CA VAL A 153 -2.03 -12.58 12.50
C VAL A 153 -1.31 -12.51 13.83
N SER A 154 -1.45 -13.56 14.65
CA SER A 154 -0.72 -13.65 15.91
C SER A 154 -0.44 -15.11 16.29
N GLY A 155 0.65 -15.34 17.03
CA GLY A 155 0.99 -16.66 17.50
C GLY A 155 2.37 -16.72 18.15
N THR A 156 2.66 -17.86 18.75
CA THR A 156 3.98 -18.22 19.26
C THR A 156 4.25 -19.67 18.85
N VAL A 157 5.27 -19.86 18.03
CA VAL A 157 5.60 -21.17 17.45
C VAL A 157 6.97 -21.59 17.94
N ALA A 158 7.14 -22.89 18.22
CA ALA A 158 8.43 -23.45 18.60
C ALA A 158 9.40 -23.39 17.40
N LYS A 159 10.51 -22.69 17.54
CA LYS A 159 11.48 -22.44 16.47
C LYS A 159 12.12 -23.74 15.95
N ASP A 160 12.36 -24.70 16.83
CA ASP A 160 13.01 -25.97 16.47
C ASP A 160 12.16 -26.84 15.53
N ALA A 161 10.85 -26.55 15.42
CA ALA A 161 9.95 -27.18 14.46
C ALA A 161 9.98 -26.50 13.07
N LEU A 162 10.64 -25.36 12.94
CA LEU A 162 10.66 -24.54 11.73
C LEU A 162 12.03 -24.62 11.06
N ARG A 163 12.04 -24.61 9.74
CA ARG A 163 13.26 -24.42 8.97
C ARG A 163 13.45 -22.92 8.71
N PRO A 164 14.56 -22.33 9.20
CA PRO A 164 14.85 -20.93 8.89
C PRO A 164 15.34 -20.82 7.44
N GLU A 165 14.74 -19.93 6.68
CA GLU A 165 15.30 -19.45 5.42
C GLU A 165 16.05 -18.15 5.71
N VAL A 166 17.33 -18.09 5.36
CA VAL A 166 18.12 -16.86 5.56
C VAL A 166 17.66 -15.83 4.56
N VAL A 167 17.10 -14.74 5.05
CA VAL A 167 16.80 -13.57 4.24
C VAL A 167 18.10 -12.81 4.01
N ALA A 168 18.82 -13.17 2.94
CA ALA A 168 19.83 -12.27 2.41
C ALA A 168 19.19 -11.54 1.22
N PRO A 169 19.16 -10.32 1.18
CA PRO A 169 19.50 -9.25 2.08
C PRO A 169 18.40 -8.26 2.34
N SER A 170 17.20 -8.46 2.57
CA SER A 170 16.66 -7.20 2.91
C SER A 170 15.15 -7.06 3.08
N TRP A 171 14.79 -7.26 4.32
CA TRP A 171 13.56 -6.67 4.82
C TRP A 171 13.43 -5.16 4.50
N PRO A 172 14.48 -4.31 4.63
CA PRO A 172 14.41 -2.90 4.18
C PRO A 172 14.05 -2.72 2.71
N ALA A 173 14.54 -3.55 1.79
CA ALA A 173 14.17 -3.48 0.38
C ALA A 173 12.73 -3.93 0.14
N ALA A 174 12.28 -4.98 0.83
CA ALA A 174 10.89 -5.44 0.76
C ALA A 174 9.92 -4.37 1.30
N VAL A 175 10.28 -3.71 2.40
CA VAL A 175 9.53 -2.57 2.93
C VAL A 175 9.49 -1.42 1.93
N ALA A 176 10.61 -1.09 1.29
CA ALA A 176 10.68 -0.02 0.30
C ALA A 176 9.76 -0.29 -0.89
N LEU A 177 9.81 -1.50 -1.46
CA LEU A 177 8.93 -1.87 -2.58
C LEU A 177 7.45 -1.86 -2.18
N ALA A 178 7.11 -2.37 -0.99
CA ALA A 178 5.76 -2.31 -0.46
C ALA A 178 5.30 -0.86 -0.22
N GLN A 179 6.19 0.03 0.22
CA GLN A 179 5.89 1.46 0.39
C GLN A 179 5.62 2.14 -0.95
N LEU A 180 6.35 1.83 -2.01
CA LEU A 180 6.09 2.34 -3.35
C LEU A 180 4.74 1.85 -3.87
N ALA A 181 4.43 0.57 -3.74
CA ALA A 181 3.14 -0.01 -4.11
C ALA A 181 1.97 0.70 -3.41
N LEU A 182 2.03 0.82 -2.09
CA LEU A 182 1.01 1.53 -1.30
C LEU A 182 0.96 3.03 -1.61
N GLY A 183 2.10 3.63 -2.00
CA GLY A 183 2.16 5.01 -2.47
C GLY A 183 1.30 5.24 -3.71
N HIS A 184 1.42 4.37 -4.72
CA HIS A 184 0.57 4.40 -5.92
C HIS A 184 -0.91 4.17 -5.60
N GLN A 185 -1.22 3.21 -4.72
CA GLN A 185 -2.60 2.97 -4.32
C GLN A 185 -3.23 4.17 -3.60
N LEU A 186 -2.47 4.86 -2.75
CA LEU A 186 -2.90 6.10 -2.09
C LEU A 186 -3.12 7.25 -3.09
N VAL A 187 -2.27 7.38 -4.10
CA VAL A 187 -2.42 8.38 -5.16
C VAL A 187 -3.66 8.10 -5.99
N GLY A 188 -3.90 6.86 -6.41
CA GLY A 188 -5.11 6.45 -7.13
C GLY A 188 -6.38 6.80 -6.36
N ALA A 189 -6.45 6.45 -5.08
CA ALA A 189 -7.58 6.80 -4.22
C ALA A 189 -7.77 8.33 -4.06
N ALA A 190 -6.66 9.08 -3.93
CA ALA A 190 -6.71 10.53 -3.80
C ALA A 190 -7.21 11.22 -5.09
N ARG A 191 -6.81 10.73 -6.28
CA ARG A 191 -7.31 11.20 -7.57
C ARG A 191 -8.81 10.99 -7.72
N THR A 192 -9.31 9.83 -7.33
CA THR A 192 -10.75 9.56 -7.38
C THR A 192 -11.52 10.45 -6.40
N MET A 193 -11.03 10.63 -5.17
CA MET A 193 -11.65 11.57 -4.22
C MET A 193 -11.71 12.99 -4.78
N LEU A 194 -10.64 13.46 -5.44
CA LEU A 194 -10.60 14.78 -6.06
C LEU A 194 -11.62 14.91 -7.20
N GLU A 195 -11.72 13.88 -8.06
CA GLU A 195 -12.66 13.90 -9.19
C GLU A 195 -14.11 13.89 -8.73
N LEU A 196 -14.45 13.10 -7.71
CA LEU A 196 -15.77 13.10 -7.08
C LEU A 196 -16.16 14.49 -6.53
N ALA A 197 -15.25 15.13 -5.83
CA ALA A 197 -15.47 16.47 -5.29
C ALA A 197 -15.54 17.53 -6.39
N ARG A 198 -14.73 17.41 -7.45
CA ARG A 198 -14.75 18.31 -8.62
C ARG A 198 -16.08 18.23 -9.35
N ARG A 199 -16.56 17.01 -9.64
CA ARG A 199 -17.87 16.77 -10.28
C ARG A 199 -19.00 17.38 -9.46
N HIS A 200 -19.03 17.08 -8.16
CA HIS A 200 -20.02 17.66 -7.26
C HIS A 200 -19.98 19.19 -7.26
N ALA A 201 -18.79 19.79 -7.24
CA ALA A 201 -18.64 21.25 -7.23
C ALA A 201 -19.16 21.93 -8.51
N LEU A 202 -19.08 21.24 -9.66
CA LEU A 202 -19.60 21.72 -10.94
C LEU A 202 -21.12 21.63 -11.01
N GLU A 203 -21.71 20.60 -10.42
CA GLU A 203 -23.15 20.30 -10.51
C GLU A 203 -23.99 20.99 -9.40
N ARG A 204 -23.41 21.13 -8.20
CA ARG A 204 -24.13 21.68 -7.04
C ARG A 204 -24.29 23.19 -7.15
N VAL A 205 -25.52 23.65 -7.24
CA VAL A 205 -25.86 25.09 -7.28
C VAL A 205 -26.25 25.59 -5.89
N GLN A 206 -25.63 26.67 -5.43
CA GLN A 206 -25.99 27.43 -4.23
C GLN A 206 -25.74 28.90 -4.49
N PHE A 207 -26.57 29.78 -3.89
CA PHE A 207 -26.48 31.25 -4.06
C PHE A 207 -26.51 31.67 -5.54
N GLY A 208 -27.28 30.95 -6.36
CA GLY A 208 -27.50 31.28 -7.77
C GLY A 208 -26.42 30.83 -8.75
N GLN A 209 -25.39 30.09 -8.30
CA GLN A 209 -24.31 29.60 -9.15
C GLN A 209 -23.78 28.26 -8.68
N PRO A 210 -23.06 27.47 -9.55
CA PRO A 210 -22.31 26.29 -9.13
C PRO A 210 -21.31 26.64 -8.02
N ILE A 211 -21.15 25.74 -7.03
CA ILE A 211 -20.23 25.99 -5.92
C ILE A 211 -18.77 26.05 -6.37
N SER A 212 -18.44 25.52 -7.55
CA SER A 212 -17.13 25.69 -8.21
C SER A 212 -16.81 27.16 -8.54
N GLY A 213 -17.79 28.07 -8.53
CA GLY A 213 -17.58 29.49 -8.69
C GLY A 213 -16.92 30.17 -7.47
N PHE A 214 -17.02 29.56 -6.29
CA PHE A 214 -16.45 30.12 -5.06
C PHE A 214 -14.95 29.84 -4.93
N GLN A 215 -14.17 30.88 -4.66
CA GLN A 215 -12.71 30.78 -4.55
C GLN A 215 -12.29 29.77 -3.47
N ALA A 216 -12.96 29.70 -2.33
CA ALA A 216 -12.65 28.77 -1.25
C ALA A 216 -12.75 27.30 -1.70
N VAL A 217 -13.70 26.94 -2.59
CA VAL A 217 -13.83 25.61 -3.17
C VAL A 217 -12.68 25.34 -4.15
N ARG A 218 -12.42 26.30 -5.06
CA ARG A 218 -11.32 26.19 -6.04
C ARG A 218 -9.97 25.99 -5.37
N HIS A 219 -9.67 26.80 -4.34
CA HIS A 219 -8.40 26.71 -3.63
C HIS A 219 -8.22 25.34 -2.98
N ARG A 220 -9.25 24.79 -2.34
CA ARG A 220 -9.17 23.43 -1.74
C ARG A 220 -8.91 22.35 -2.78
N LEU A 221 -9.59 22.38 -3.93
CA LEU A 221 -9.39 21.42 -5.00
C LEU A 221 -8.00 21.59 -5.62
N ALA A 222 -7.53 22.82 -5.82
CA ALA A 222 -6.19 23.09 -6.34
C ALA A 222 -5.08 22.64 -5.36
N GLU A 223 -5.20 22.91 -4.06
CA GLU A 223 -4.28 22.42 -3.03
C GLU A 223 -4.25 20.89 -2.97
N THR A 224 -5.40 20.26 -3.17
CA THR A 224 -5.47 18.79 -3.24
C THR A 224 -4.74 18.26 -4.47
N LEU A 225 -4.94 18.87 -5.63
CA LEU A 225 -4.23 18.49 -6.86
C LEU A 225 -2.72 18.65 -6.68
N VAL A 226 -2.25 19.76 -6.14
CA VAL A 226 -0.82 19.98 -5.87
C VAL A 226 -0.25 18.90 -4.94
N ALA A 227 -1.00 18.50 -3.92
CA ALA A 227 -0.56 17.44 -3.01
C ALA A 227 -0.44 16.06 -3.70
N ILE A 228 -1.36 15.76 -4.63
CA ILE A 228 -1.35 14.52 -5.43
C ILE A 228 -0.16 14.53 -6.40
N GLU A 229 -0.02 15.59 -7.21
CA GLU A 229 1.07 15.74 -8.18
C GLU A 229 2.46 15.71 -7.51
N SER A 230 2.57 16.32 -6.31
CA SER A 230 3.81 16.25 -5.52
C SER A 230 4.14 14.83 -5.07
N ALA A 231 3.13 14.04 -4.69
CA ALA A 231 3.33 12.65 -4.30
C ALA A 231 3.77 11.79 -5.49
N GLU A 232 3.17 11.98 -6.66
CA GLU A 232 3.55 11.28 -7.90
C GLU A 232 4.97 11.60 -8.34
N ALA A 233 5.34 12.88 -8.34
CA ALA A 233 6.69 13.29 -8.72
C ALA A 233 7.75 12.62 -7.83
N VAL A 234 7.48 12.52 -6.51
CA VAL A 234 8.40 11.87 -5.58
C VAL A 234 8.37 10.34 -5.71
N LEU A 235 7.22 9.73 -6.05
CA LEU A 235 7.15 8.30 -6.39
C LEU A 235 8.02 7.99 -7.61
N GLY A 236 7.94 8.79 -8.67
CA GLY A 236 8.81 8.66 -9.84
C GLY A 236 10.30 8.75 -9.47
N ALA A 237 10.68 9.78 -8.72
CA ALA A 237 12.06 9.94 -8.25
C ALA A 237 12.53 8.77 -7.35
N ALA A 238 11.63 8.20 -6.54
CA ALA A 238 11.97 7.07 -5.68
C ALA A 238 12.20 5.76 -6.47
N TRP A 239 11.50 5.59 -7.60
CA TRP A 239 11.78 4.47 -8.52
C TRP A 239 13.14 4.61 -9.19
N GLU A 240 13.56 5.82 -9.54
CA GLU A 240 14.86 6.09 -10.14
C GLU A 240 16.02 5.92 -9.13
N ASP A 241 15.83 6.41 -7.91
CA ASP A 241 16.83 6.35 -6.84
C ASP A 241 16.98 4.94 -6.24
N GLY A 242 15.88 4.22 -6.08
CA GLY A 242 15.85 2.85 -5.58
C GLY A 242 16.20 2.69 -4.09
N SER A 243 16.39 3.78 -3.31
CA SER A 243 16.76 3.68 -1.91
C SER A 243 15.55 3.51 -0.98
N PRO A 244 15.70 2.79 0.15
CA PRO A 244 14.65 2.71 1.16
C PRO A 244 14.23 4.06 1.76
N THR A 245 15.15 5.03 1.77
CA THR A 245 14.88 6.37 2.30
C THR A 245 13.93 7.14 1.39
N THR A 246 14.19 7.15 0.08
CA THR A 246 13.31 7.83 -0.90
C THR A 246 11.95 7.15 -1.01
N ALA A 247 11.89 5.82 -0.92
CA ALA A 247 10.61 5.10 -0.85
C ALA A 247 9.79 5.49 0.39
N ALA A 248 10.44 5.65 1.55
CA ALA A 248 9.78 6.12 2.77
C ALA A 248 9.29 7.57 2.64
N VAL A 249 10.05 8.46 1.98
CA VAL A 249 9.64 9.84 1.68
C VAL A 249 8.42 9.84 0.76
N ALA A 250 8.46 9.06 -0.33
CA ALA A 250 7.38 8.94 -1.29
C ALA A 250 6.08 8.44 -0.62
N LYS A 251 6.16 7.37 0.19
CA LYS A 251 5.02 6.85 0.96
C LYS A 251 4.47 7.90 1.94
N ALA A 252 5.35 8.63 2.63
CA ALA A 252 4.94 9.67 3.57
C ALA A 252 4.19 10.81 2.87
N LEU A 253 4.64 11.23 1.68
CA LEU A 253 3.99 12.26 0.89
C LEU A 253 2.67 11.76 0.29
N ALA A 254 2.62 10.53 -0.23
CA ALA A 254 1.40 9.92 -0.74
C ALA A 254 0.32 9.81 0.35
N GLY A 255 0.67 9.32 1.55
CA GLY A 255 -0.23 9.25 2.69
C GLY A 255 -0.72 10.62 3.16
N ARG A 256 0.17 11.62 3.21
CA ARG A 256 -0.20 13.00 3.53
C ARG A 256 -1.11 13.61 2.45
N GLY A 257 -0.81 13.38 1.17
CA GLY A 257 -1.64 13.79 0.03
C GLY A 257 -3.04 13.21 0.09
N ALA A 258 -3.15 11.89 0.31
CA ALA A 258 -4.42 11.20 0.43
C ALA A 258 -5.27 11.70 1.63
N ARG A 259 -4.64 11.96 2.79
CA ARG A 259 -5.31 12.60 3.94
C ARG A 259 -5.76 14.03 3.64
N THR A 260 -5.00 14.78 2.85
CA THR A 260 -5.39 16.12 2.40
C THR A 260 -6.59 16.04 1.46
N ALA A 261 -6.56 15.11 0.49
CA ALA A 261 -7.68 14.84 -0.40
C ALA A 261 -8.93 14.46 0.38
N ALA A 262 -8.82 13.50 1.31
CA ALA A 262 -9.95 13.09 2.15
C ALA A 262 -10.58 14.26 2.89
N ARG A 263 -9.79 15.11 3.53
CA ARG A 263 -10.27 16.27 4.28
C ARG A 263 -10.88 17.38 3.39
N HIS A 264 -10.20 17.73 2.30
CA HIS A 264 -10.63 18.84 1.43
C HIS A 264 -11.86 18.44 0.61
N CYS A 265 -11.85 17.22 0.02
CA CYS A 265 -12.98 16.73 -0.76
C CYS A 265 -14.21 16.49 0.12
N GLN A 266 -14.03 15.96 1.34
CA GLN A 266 -15.12 15.87 2.32
C GLN A 266 -15.77 17.24 2.60
N GLN A 267 -14.95 18.29 2.74
CA GLN A 267 -15.46 19.64 2.97
C GLN A 267 -16.22 20.19 1.76
N VAL A 268 -15.78 19.87 0.53
CA VAL A 268 -16.45 20.29 -0.71
C VAL A 268 -17.77 19.54 -0.90
N LEU A 269 -17.79 18.24 -0.63
CA LEU A 269 -18.99 17.40 -0.68
C LEU A 269 -19.98 17.75 0.44
N ALA A 270 -19.52 18.33 1.53
CA ALA A 270 -20.34 18.68 2.70
C ALA A 270 -21.19 17.50 3.21
N GLY A 271 -22.49 17.70 3.43
CA GLY A 271 -23.39 16.70 4.02
C GLY A 271 -23.42 15.37 3.26
N ILE A 272 -23.41 15.39 1.91
CA ILE A 272 -23.52 14.17 1.11
C ILE A 272 -22.27 13.27 1.25
N GLY A 273 -21.09 13.85 1.45
CA GLY A 273 -19.86 13.09 1.66
C GLY A 273 -19.82 12.30 2.98
N PHE A 274 -20.78 12.53 3.90
CA PHE A 274 -20.92 11.76 5.13
C PHE A 274 -21.95 10.64 5.03
N THR A 275 -22.72 10.59 3.93
CA THR A 275 -23.76 9.58 3.75
C THR A 275 -23.18 8.30 3.14
N THR A 276 -23.82 7.18 3.41
CA THR A 276 -23.47 5.88 2.79
C THR A 276 -23.94 5.80 1.32
N GLU A 277 -24.71 6.78 0.85
CA GLU A 277 -25.18 6.85 -0.54
C GLU A 277 -24.12 7.34 -1.52
N HIS A 278 -23.08 8.04 -1.01
CA HIS A 278 -22.02 8.59 -1.83
C HIS A 278 -20.74 7.77 -1.67
N GLU A 279 -20.17 7.33 -2.79
CA GLU A 279 -18.99 6.45 -2.82
C GLU A 279 -17.69 7.02 -2.20
N PHE A 280 -17.60 8.33 -2.01
CA PHE A 280 -16.43 9.02 -1.45
C PHE A 280 -15.92 8.39 -0.14
N HIS A 281 -16.82 7.95 0.74
CA HIS A 281 -16.45 7.42 2.04
C HIS A 281 -15.63 6.13 1.95
N HIS A 282 -15.80 5.33 0.89
CA HIS A 282 -15.01 4.12 0.64
C HIS A 282 -13.53 4.49 0.43
N TYR A 283 -13.26 5.45 -0.46
CA TYR A 283 -11.91 5.91 -0.76
C TYR A 283 -11.24 6.59 0.45
N ALA A 284 -12.00 7.42 1.17
CA ALA A 284 -11.49 8.12 2.34
C ALA A 284 -11.08 7.13 3.47
N ARG A 285 -11.91 6.12 3.75
CA ARG A 285 -11.62 5.07 4.73
C ARG A 285 -10.45 4.20 4.30
N ARG A 286 -10.42 3.77 3.03
CA ARG A 286 -9.34 3.00 2.43
C ARG A 286 -8.01 3.73 2.57
N ALA A 287 -7.94 5.01 2.20
CA ALA A 287 -6.74 5.83 2.29
C ALA A 287 -6.19 5.93 3.72
N LEU A 288 -7.06 6.00 4.74
CA LEU A 288 -6.64 6.03 6.14
C LEU A 288 -6.00 4.72 6.59
N VAL A 289 -6.51 3.57 6.13
CA VAL A 289 -5.93 2.26 6.47
C VAL A 289 -4.63 2.02 5.69
N LEU A 290 -4.61 2.32 4.39
CA LEU A 290 -3.40 2.18 3.55
C LEU A 290 -2.25 3.06 4.05
N ASP A 291 -2.54 4.26 4.57
CA ASP A 291 -1.50 5.11 5.15
C ASP A 291 -0.80 4.43 6.34
N GLU A 292 -1.50 3.62 7.13
CA GLU A 292 -0.92 2.93 8.29
C GLU A 292 -0.11 1.67 7.92
N LEU A 293 -0.27 1.10 6.72
CA LEU A 293 0.49 -0.07 6.30
C LEU A 293 1.95 0.32 5.98
N PHE A 294 2.91 -0.47 6.46
CA PHE A 294 4.36 -0.26 6.30
C PHE A 294 4.86 1.12 6.76
N GLY A 295 4.22 1.65 7.80
CA GLY A 295 4.53 2.96 8.38
C GLY A 295 3.62 4.07 7.87
N SER A 296 3.05 4.82 8.81
CA SER A 296 2.18 5.95 8.48
C SER A 296 2.98 7.17 8.01
N SER A 297 2.34 8.05 7.24
CA SER A 297 2.92 9.34 6.84
C SER A 297 3.50 10.11 8.03
N ARG A 298 2.84 10.03 9.20
CA ARG A 298 3.30 10.67 10.43
C ARG A 298 4.54 9.99 11.04
N SER A 299 4.54 8.64 11.12
CA SER A 299 5.65 7.90 11.70
C SER A 299 6.89 8.00 10.82
N LEU A 300 6.74 7.86 9.50
CA LEU A 300 7.82 7.98 8.53
C LEU A 300 8.45 9.38 8.55
N THR A 301 7.63 10.45 8.54
CA THR A 301 8.15 11.82 8.65
C THR A 301 8.95 12.04 9.94
N ARG A 302 8.47 11.50 11.07
CA ARG A 302 9.19 11.61 12.35
C ARG A 302 10.50 10.83 12.36
N GLU A 303 10.52 9.60 11.82
CA GLU A 303 11.70 8.77 11.72
C GLU A 303 12.76 9.42 10.83
N LEU A 304 12.38 9.92 9.65
CA LEU A 304 13.24 10.67 8.74
C LEU A 304 13.82 11.92 9.43
N GLY A 305 13.00 12.68 10.12
CA GLY A 305 13.46 13.84 10.88
C GLY A 305 14.47 13.49 11.98
N THR A 306 14.25 12.38 12.68
CA THR A 306 15.19 11.88 13.70
C THR A 306 16.52 11.47 13.09
N GLU A 307 16.49 10.79 11.94
CA GLU A 307 17.69 10.37 11.21
C GLU A 307 18.49 11.58 10.70
N LEU A 308 17.81 12.56 10.09
CA LEU A 308 18.44 13.80 9.62
C LEU A 308 19.15 14.57 10.77
N LEU A 309 18.51 14.65 11.92
CA LEU A 309 19.08 15.30 13.11
C LEU A 309 20.29 14.54 13.66
N ALA A 310 20.25 13.20 13.63
CA ALA A 310 21.34 12.35 14.11
C ALA A 310 22.55 12.36 13.17
N THR A 311 22.31 12.25 11.87
CA THR A 311 23.38 12.18 10.86
C THR A 311 23.88 13.55 10.44
N ARG A 312 23.08 14.61 10.60
CA ARG A 312 23.33 15.96 10.08
C ARG A 312 23.67 15.98 8.58
N ARG A 313 23.12 15.02 7.83
CA ARG A 313 23.26 14.90 6.38
C ARG A 313 21.89 14.92 5.75
N LEU A 314 21.74 15.68 4.69
CA LEU A 314 20.56 15.58 3.82
C LEU A 314 20.74 14.34 2.92
N PRO A 315 19.67 13.60 2.65
CA PRO A 315 19.70 12.59 1.61
C PRO A 315 20.11 13.22 0.29
N ASP A 316 20.91 12.52 -0.48
CA ASP A 316 21.19 12.92 -1.87
C ASP A 316 19.92 12.61 -2.67
N PHE A 317 19.04 13.59 -2.80
CA PHE A 317 17.94 13.48 -3.77
C PHE A 317 18.50 13.69 -5.17
N ALA A 318 17.94 12.96 -6.16
CA ALA A 318 18.27 13.21 -7.55
C ALA A 318 18.11 14.72 -7.86
N PRO A 319 19.06 15.34 -8.61
CA PRO A 319 18.91 16.73 -8.98
C PRO A 319 17.63 16.93 -9.77
N LEU A 320 16.85 17.92 -9.34
CA LEU A 320 15.62 18.35 -10.01
C LEU A 320 15.92 18.89 -11.40
#